data_50509f50351d80541c7ae7fe8e666a16
#
_entry.id   50509f50351d80541c7ae7fe8e666a16
#
_cell.length_a   1.000
_cell.length_b   1.000
_cell.length_c   1.000
_cell.angle_alpha   90.00
_cell.angle_beta   90.00
_cell.angle_gamma   90.00
#
_symmetry.space_group_name_H-M   'P 1'
#
loop_
_entity.id
_entity.type
_entity.pdbx_description
1 polymer ?
#
loop_
_entity_poly.entity_id
_entity_poly.type
_entity_poly.pdbx_seq_one_letter_code
_entity_poly.pdbx_strand_id
1 'polypeptide(L)'
;MKPILLMSKRQLDANDVRQCLRIAFGGTLGFVLCKLMGWNYGAFFVVQPILLLGMVPTLNGHIMRQFIANMLVVTLSVLVVQGLFGDKPVPMTLLVAGMFAMLFLRMSRGAHFLFGAMSIVNMSMQLHFASYPTADIGDIVASNIVSVFTTLGIAMLMHVLFADVAPRQPRQMPSKPLTNQRHEVILATTVATLSYIVFQVFNLQSGL
;
A
#
# COMPACT_ATOMS: atom_id res chain seq x y z
N MET A 1 21.21 -1.15 -38.21
CA MET A 1 20.15 -0.27 -37.73
C MET A 1 18.84 -1.04 -37.71
N LYS A 2 18.35 -1.47 -36.53
CA LYS A 2 17.00 -2.06 -36.41
C LYS A 2 16.01 -0.92 -36.21
N PRO A 3 14.87 -0.88 -36.91
CA PRO A 3 13.92 0.20 -36.74
C PRO A 3 13.24 0.10 -35.37
N ILE A 4 13.52 1.10 -34.56
CA ILE A 4 12.74 1.44 -33.36
C ILE A 4 11.43 2.08 -33.89
N LEU A 5 10.44 1.30 -34.16
CA LEU A 5 9.08 1.83 -34.38
C LEU A 5 8.10 0.68 -34.64
N LEU A 6 7.61 0.11 -33.57
CA LEU A 6 6.22 -0.35 -33.50
C LEU A 6 5.83 -0.30 -32.00
N MET A 7 5.66 0.91 -31.46
CA MET A 7 4.69 1.08 -30.39
C MET A 7 3.33 0.69 -31.01
N SER A 8 3.02 -0.60 -30.97
CA SER A 8 1.68 -1.09 -31.18
C SER A 8 0.78 -0.21 -30.31
N LYS A 9 -0.13 0.55 -30.93
CA LYS A 9 -1.24 1.19 -30.22
C LYS A 9 -1.95 0.06 -29.49
N ARG A 10 -1.59 -0.18 -28.24
CA ARG A 10 -2.28 -1.12 -27.37
C ARG A 10 -3.69 -0.55 -27.23
N GLN A 11 -4.61 -1.06 -28.02
CA GLN A 11 -6.03 -0.73 -27.84
C GLN A 11 -6.36 -1.15 -26.43
N LEU A 12 -6.85 -0.22 -25.61
CA LEU A 12 -7.31 -0.49 -24.26
C LEU A 12 -8.40 -1.56 -24.38
N ASP A 13 -8.17 -2.71 -23.74
CA ASP A 13 -9.19 -3.74 -23.63
C ASP A 13 -10.38 -3.20 -22.81
N ALA A 14 -11.58 -3.67 -23.09
CA ALA A 14 -12.78 -3.29 -22.35
C ALA A 14 -12.63 -3.51 -20.83
N ASN A 15 -11.91 -4.55 -20.44
CA ASN A 15 -11.58 -4.83 -19.06
C ASN A 15 -10.60 -3.79 -18.45
N ASP A 16 -9.64 -3.28 -19.23
CA ASP A 16 -8.70 -2.27 -18.76
C ASP A 16 -9.43 -0.94 -18.47
N VAL A 17 -10.36 -0.57 -19.34
CA VAL A 17 -11.22 0.60 -19.12
C VAL A 17 -12.04 0.43 -17.84
N ARG A 18 -12.65 -0.73 -17.60
CA ARG A 18 -13.40 -1.01 -16.38
C ARG A 18 -12.52 -0.98 -15.15
N GLN A 19 -11.28 -1.47 -15.21
CA GLN A 19 -10.33 -1.35 -14.12
C GLN A 19 -9.98 0.11 -13.82
N CYS A 20 -9.74 0.93 -14.85
CA CYS A 20 -9.52 2.38 -14.66
C CYS A 20 -10.72 3.05 -13.98
N LEU A 21 -11.95 2.70 -14.40
CA LEU A 21 -13.16 3.20 -13.76
C LEU A 21 -13.28 2.76 -12.30
N ARG A 22 -13.01 1.48 -11.99
CA ARG A 22 -12.97 1.01 -10.59
C ARG A 22 -12.01 1.81 -9.74
N ILE A 23 -10.79 2.08 -10.24
CA ILE A 23 -9.77 2.83 -9.53
C ILE A 23 -10.24 4.28 -9.30
N ALA A 24 -10.70 4.95 -10.36
CA ALA A 24 -11.12 6.34 -10.29
C ALA A 24 -12.32 6.52 -9.35
N PHE A 25 -13.40 5.76 -9.55
CA PHE A 25 -14.60 5.84 -8.71
C PHE A 25 -14.33 5.32 -7.30
N GLY A 26 -13.52 4.28 -7.13
CA GLY A 26 -13.18 3.73 -5.81
C GLY A 26 -12.40 4.73 -4.96
N GLY A 27 -11.38 5.38 -5.52
CA GLY A 27 -10.63 6.43 -4.83
C GLY A 27 -11.49 7.65 -4.50
N THR A 28 -12.31 8.11 -5.46
CA THR A 28 -13.24 9.23 -5.25
C THR A 28 -14.26 8.92 -4.17
N LEU A 29 -14.85 7.73 -4.20
CA LEU A 29 -15.83 7.30 -3.18
C LEU A 29 -15.20 7.23 -1.78
N GLY A 30 -13.97 6.72 -1.68
CA GLY A 30 -13.22 6.71 -0.42
C GLY A 30 -13.01 8.13 0.13
N PHE A 31 -12.62 9.07 -0.73
CA PHE A 31 -12.48 10.47 -0.34
C PHE A 31 -13.82 11.08 0.13
N VAL A 32 -14.88 10.89 -0.64
CA VAL A 32 -16.21 11.44 -0.31
C VAL A 32 -16.72 10.87 1.02
N LEU A 33 -16.62 9.56 1.24
CA LEU A 33 -17.03 8.93 2.49
C LEU A 33 -16.24 9.47 3.69
N CYS A 34 -14.91 9.60 3.54
CA CYS A 34 -14.08 10.18 4.58
C CYS A 34 -14.53 11.59 4.96
N LYS A 35 -14.80 12.44 3.97
CA LYS A 35 -15.26 13.82 4.20
C LYS A 35 -16.66 13.90 4.80
N LEU A 36 -17.59 13.08 4.34
CA LEU A 36 -18.96 13.04 4.87
C LEU A 36 -19.01 12.56 6.32
N MET A 37 -18.17 11.60 6.67
CA MET A 37 -18.12 11.03 8.02
C MET A 37 -17.23 11.83 8.98
N GLY A 38 -16.50 12.85 8.48
CA GLY A 38 -15.58 13.63 9.29
C GLY A 38 -14.37 12.83 9.81
N TRP A 39 -13.98 11.76 9.11
CA TRP A 39 -12.84 10.93 9.53
C TRP A 39 -11.51 11.64 9.29
N ASN A 40 -10.58 11.42 10.22
CA ASN A 40 -9.22 11.93 10.13
C ASN A 40 -8.39 11.10 9.14
N TYR A 41 -7.19 11.58 8.81
CA TYR A 41 -6.22 10.89 7.94
C TYR A 41 -6.82 10.41 6.61
N GLY A 42 -7.48 11.33 5.88
CA GLY A 42 -8.16 11.06 4.60
C GLY A 42 -7.33 10.33 3.55
N ALA A 43 -6.00 10.44 3.61
CA ALA A 43 -5.09 9.74 2.71
C ALA A 43 -5.29 8.21 2.74
N PHE A 44 -5.58 7.59 3.88
CA PHE A 44 -5.85 6.16 3.95
C PHE A 44 -7.07 5.76 3.14
N PHE A 45 -8.12 6.58 3.18
CA PHE A 45 -9.39 6.31 2.50
C PHE A 45 -9.33 6.49 0.99
N VAL A 46 -8.32 7.19 0.48
CA VAL A 46 -8.09 7.39 -0.96
C VAL A 46 -7.07 6.40 -1.50
N VAL A 47 -5.91 6.31 -0.85
CA VAL A 47 -4.77 5.54 -1.36
C VAL A 47 -5.05 4.04 -1.31
N GLN A 48 -5.66 3.53 -0.24
CA GLN A 48 -5.91 2.09 -0.10
C GLN A 48 -6.86 1.53 -1.18
N PRO A 49 -8.03 2.14 -1.48
CA PRO A 49 -8.87 1.67 -2.59
C PRO A 49 -8.17 1.76 -3.95
N ILE A 50 -7.44 2.85 -4.23
CA ILE A 50 -6.69 3.01 -5.48
C ILE A 50 -5.67 1.90 -5.65
N LEU A 51 -4.88 1.62 -4.62
CA LEU A 51 -3.86 0.57 -4.67
C LEU A 51 -4.49 -0.83 -4.78
N LEU A 52 -5.50 -1.14 -3.97
CA LEU A 52 -6.15 -2.44 -4.02
C LEU A 52 -6.75 -2.71 -5.39
N LEU A 53 -7.56 -1.78 -5.92
CA LEU A 53 -8.21 -1.91 -7.23
C LEU A 53 -7.23 -1.85 -8.40
N GLY A 54 -6.11 -1.12 -8.25
CA GLY A 54 -5.06 -1.03 -9.25
C GLY A 54 -4.18 -2.27 -9.33
N MET A 55 -3.86 -2.88 -8.18
CA MET A 55 -2.97 -4.04 -8.12
C MET A 55 -3.71 -5.36 -8.35
N VAL A 56 -5.01 -5.40 -8.05
CA VAL A 56 -5.81 -6.62 -8.02
C VAL A 56 -6.89 -6.58 -9.10
N PRO A 57 -6.71 -7.33 -10.20
CA PRO A 57 -7.72 -7.40 -11.26
C PRO A 57 -8.99 -8.14 -10.83
N THR A 58 -8.87 -9.13 -9.93
CA THR A 58 -10.00 -9.94 -9.45
C THR A 58 -9.96 -10.05 -7.93
N LEU A 59 -11.05 -9.70 -7.27
CA LEU A 59 -11.17 -9.81 -5.81
C LEU A 59 -11.55 -11.25 -5.41
N ASN A 60 -10.74 -11.86 -4.55
CA ASN A 60 -11.00 -13.20 -4.01
C ASN A 60 -10.67 -13.27 -2.50
N GLY A 61 -11.08 -14.35 -1.83
CA GLY A 61 -10.88 -14.51 -0.39
C GLY A 61 -9.41 -14.55 0.05
N HIS A 62 -8.48 -14.98 -0.83
CA HIS A 62 -7.05 -14.94 -0.55
C HIS A 62 -6.52 -13.50 -0.49
N ILE A 63 -6.93 -12.67 -1.44
CA ILE A 63 -6.60 -11.25 -1.51
C ILE A 63 -7.16 -10.50 -0.30
N MET A 64 -8.43 -10.74 0.05
CA MET A 64 -9.04 -10.13 1.22
C MET A 64 -8.29 -10.48 2.51
N ARG A 65 -7.89 -11.75 2.69
CA ARG A 65 -7.07 -12.17 3.83
C ARG A 65 -5.71 -11.49 3.87
N GLN A 66 -5.03 -11.35 2.73
CA GLN A 66 -3.76 -10.62 2.66
C GLN A 66 -3.93 -9.14 3.04
N PHE A 67 -5.02 -8.53 2.61
CA PHE A 67 -5.32 -7.13 2.90
C PHE A 67 -5.63 -6.90 4.40
N ILE A 68 -6.39 -7.80 5.02
CA ILE A 68 -6.65 -7.76 6.48
C ILE A 68 -5.36 -8.06 7.27
N ALA A 69 -4.56 -9.04 6.83
CA ALA A 69 -3.29 -9.35 7.46
C ALA A 69 -2.31 -8.16 7.40
N ASN A 70 -2.29 -7.41 6.27
CA ASN A 70 -1.55 -6.16 6.16
C ASN A 70 -1.98 -5.17 7.25
N MET A 71 -3.28 -4.95 7.44
CA MET A 71 -3.79 -4.06 8.49
C MET A 71 -3.25 -4.44 9.87
N LEU A 72 -3.37 -5.72 10.24
CA LEU A 72 -2.92 -6.20 11.55
C LEU A 72 -1.42 -6.02 11.76
N VAL A 73 -0.61 -6.42 10.77
CA VAL A 73 0.85 -6.32 10.87
C VAL A 73 1.29 -4.87 10.95
N VAL A 74 0.76 -3.99 10.12
CA VAL A 74 1.15 -2.57 10.10
C VAL A 74 0.71 -1.87 11.39
N THR A 75 -0.53 -2.10 11.84
CA THR A 75 -1.02 -1.55 13.11
C THR A 75 -0.13 -1.95 14.28
N LEU A 76 0.17 -3.26 14.41
CA LEU A 76 1.07 -3.74 15.47
C LEU A 76 2.48 -3.16 15.33
N SER A 77 3.00 -3.04 14.10
CA SER A 77 4.32 -2.45 13.84
C SER A 77 4.40 -1.01 14.32
N VAL A 78 3.40 -0.19 14.00
CA VAL A 78 3.36 1.22 14.40
C VAL A 78 3.24 1.36 15.92
N LEU A 79 2.37 0.57 16.54
CA LEU A 79 2.25 0.56 18.01
C LEU A 79 3.56 0.16 18.71
N VAL A 80 4.27 -0.85 18.20
CA VAL A 80 5.58 -1.26 18.73
C VAL A 80 6.63 -0.19 18.50
N VAL A 81 6.71 0.37 17.28
CA VAL A 81 7.71 1.40 16.94
C VAL A 81 7.51 2.64 17.79
N GLN A 82 6.31 3.16 17.88
CA GLN A 82 6.03 4.39 18.61
C GLN A 82 5.94 4.17 20.13
N GLY A 83 5.32 3.07 20.58
CA GLY A 83 5.11 2.81 21.99
C GLY A 83 6.39 2.41 22.74
N LEU A 84 7.32 1.68 22.08
CA LEU A 84 8.55 1.22 22.75
C LEU A 84 9.78 2.06 22.44
N PHE A 85 9.80 2.72 21.26
CA PHE A 85 11.02 3.37 20.76
C PHE A 85 10.78 4.81 20.28
N GLY A 86 9.60 5.40 20.50
CA GLY A 86 9.28 6.75 20.03
C GLY A 86 10.31 7.81 20.41
N ASP A 87 10.90 7.72 21.64
CA ASP A 87 11.90 8.64 22.14
C ASP A 87 13.35 8.23 21.80
N LYS A 88 13.55 7.12 21.09
CA LYS A 88 14.87 6.54 20.81
C LYS A 88 15.12 6.39 19.32
N PRO A 89 15.66 7.42 18.63
CA PRO A 89 15.73 7.44 17.17
C PRO A 89 16.57 6.29 16.56
N VAL A 90 17.66 5.90 17.20
CA VAL A 90 18.55 4.83 16.67
C VAL A 90 17.87 3.46 16.68
N PRO A 91 17.39 2.91 17.84
CA PRO A 91 16.72 1.63 17.85
C PRO A 91 15.40 1.67 17.04
N MET A 92 14.69 2.78 17.01
CA MET A 92 13.51 2.97 16.18
C MET A 92 13.82 2.79 14.69
N THR A 93 14.88 3.45 14.20
CA THR A 93 15.31 3.34 12.80
C THR A 93 15.76 1.90 12.45
N LEU A 94 16.50 1.23 13.34
CA LEU A 94 16.92 -0.15 13.12
C LEU A 94 15.72 -1.11 13.06
N LEU A 95 14.73 -0.92 13.93
CA LEU A 95 13.51 -1.71 13.92
C LEU A 95 12.71 -1.50 12.62
N VAL A 96 12.52 -0.25 12.20
CA VAL A 96 11.84 0.10 10.94
C VAL A 96 12.57 -0.49 9.74
N ALA A 97 13.90 -0.41 9.70
CA ALA A 97 14.70 -1.03 8.64
C ALA A 97 14.51 -2.55 8.58
N GLY A 98 14.50 -3.22 9.72
CA GLY A 98 14.24 -4.66 9.81
C GLY A 98 12.82 -5.03 9.33
N MET A 99 11.82 -4.23 9.68
CA MET A 99 10.45 -4.41 9.21
C MET A 99 10.35 -4.22 7.68
N PHE A 100 10.93 -3.17 7.12
CA PHE A 100 10.98 -2.98 5.67
C PHE A 100 11.68 -4.14 4.97
N ALA A 101 12.83 -4.59 5.49
CA ALA A 101 13.55 -5.74 4.92
C ALA A 101 12.66 -7.00 4.87
N MET A 102 11.95 -7.28 5.95
CA MET A 102 11.01 -8.41 6.02
C MET A 102 9.86 -8.28 5.02
N LEU A 103 9.27 -7.09 4.89
CA LEU A 103 8.16 -6.84 3.97
C LEU A 103 8.61 -6.93 2.51
N PHE A 104 9.77 -6.36 2.15
CA PHE A 104 10.35 -6.50 0.81
C PHE A 104 10.69 -7.95 0.48
N LEU A 105 11.22 -8.69 1.46
CA LEU A 105 11.49 -10.12 1.29
C LEU A 105 10.21 -10.92 1.05
N ARG A 106 9.13 -10.62 1.75
CA ARG A 106 7.81 -11.24 1.54
C ARG A 106 7.25 -10.89 0.16
N MET A 107 7.38 -9.62 -0.24
CA MET A 107 6.96 -9.13 -1.55
C MET A 107 7.73 -9.84 -2.69
N SER A 108 9.04 -10.03 -2.55
CA SER A 108 9.90 -10.63 -3.57
C SER A 108 9.57 -12.11 -3.85
N ARG A 109 8.97 -12.81 -2.89
CA ARG A 109 8.56 -14.22 -3.02
C ARG A 109 7.30 -14.43 -3.87
N GLY A 110 6.65 -13.38 -4.35
CA GLY A 110 5.51 -13.44 -5.28
C GLY A 110 4.18 -13.85 -4.65
N ALA A 111 4.12 -14.97 -3.92
CA ALA A 111 2.88 -15.48 -3.31
C ALA A 111 2.23 -14.48 -2.33
N HIS A 112 3.02 -13.64 -1.67
CA HIS A 112 2.58 -12.61 -0.73
C HIS A 112 2.90 -11.20 -1.24
N PHE A 113 2.96 -11.02 -2.56
CA PHE A 113 3.28 -9.74 -3.18
C PHE A 113 2.35 -8.62 -2.71
N LEU A 114 1.04 -8.85 -2.76
CA LEU A 114 0.05 -7.87 -2.34
C LEU A 114 0.21 -7.49 -0.87
N PHE A 115 0.36 -8.50 0.00
CA PHE A 115 0.61 -8.27 1.43
C PHE A 115 1.83 -7.39 1.64
N GLY A 116 2.97 -7.73 1.02
CA GLY A 116 4.21 -6.95 1.17
C GLY A 116 4.09 -5.53 0.64
N ALA A 117 3.57 -5.36 -0.58
CA ALA A 117 3.42 -4.06 -1.21
C ALA A 117 2.47 -3.13 -0.44
N MET A 118 1.30 -3.63 -0.03
CA MET A 118 0.34 -2.86 0.76
C MET A 118 0.89 -2.52 2.14
N SER A 119 1.61 -3.46 2.78
CA SER A 119 2.21 -3.22 4.10
C SER A 119 3.30 -2.15 4.05
N ILE A 120 4.12 -2.13 3.02
CA ILE A 120 5.16 -1.10 2.85
C ILE A 120 4.51 0.29 2.73
N VAL A 121 3.51 0.44 1.86
CA VAL A 121 2.84 1.73 1.67
C VAL A 121 2.12 2.16 2.95
N ASN A 122 1.31 1.29 3.55
CA ASN A 122 0.58 1.60 4.78
C ASN A 122 1.51 1.93 5.95
N MET A 123 2.59 1.16 6.13
CA MET A 123 3.57 1.40 7.18
C MET A 123 4.28 2.73 6.98
N SER A 124 4.70 3.05 5.74
CA SER A 124 5.33 4.33 5.42
C SER A 124 4.40 5.50 5.73
N MET A 125 3.12 5.41 5.35
CA MET A 125 2.13 6.45 5.62
C MET A 125 1.88 6.62 7.12
N GLN A 126 1.69 5.53 7.86
CA GLN A 126 1.43 5.60 9.31
C GLN A 126 2.63 6.13 10.07
N LEU A 127 3.85 5.66 9.76
CA LEU A 127 5.07 6.17 10.39
C LEU A 127 5.30 7.66 10.06
N HIS A 128 4.97 8.08 8.83
CA HIS A 128 5.03 9.49 8.46
C HIS A 128 4.06 10.33 9.28
N PHE A 129 2.78 9.95 9.36
CA PHE A 129 1.82 10.68 10.18
C PHE A 129 2.16 10.64 11.67
N ALA A 130 2.64 9.50 12.17
CA ALA A 130 3.04 9.34 13.57
C ALA A 130 4.30 10.15 13.95
N SER A 131 5.07 10.64 12.98
CA SER A 131 6.22 11.52 13.22
C SER A 131 5.82 12.97 13.52
N TYR A 132 4.57 13.36 13.32
CA TYR A 132 4.13 14.71 13.64
C TYR A 132 3.98 14.91 15.14
N PRO A 133 4.43 16.05 15.70
CA PRO A 133 4.40 16.30 17.15
C PRO A 133 2.98 16.27 17.76
N THR A 134 1.97 16.56 16.96
CA THR A 134 0.55 16.60 17.36
C THR A 134 -0.22 15.35 16.99
N ALA A 135 0.45 14.30 16.49
CA ALA A 135 -0.20 13.09 16.03
C ALA A 135 -0.72 12.25 17.21
N ASP A 136 -1.98 11.87 17.12
CA ASP A 136 -2.56 10.85 17.99
C ASP A 136 -2.41 9.49 17.34
N ILE A 137 -1.59 8.63 17.93
CA ILE A 137 -1.33 7.27 17.44
C ILE A 137 -2.60 6.42 17.47
N GLY A 138 -3.46 6.62 18.48
CA GLY A 138 -4.75 5.93 18.57
C GLY A 138 -5.65 6.27 17.40
N ASP A 139 -5.71 7.54 17.02
CA ASP A 139 -6.51 8.03 15.91
C ASP A 139 -5.96 7.56 14.54
N ILE A 140 -4.63 7.53 14.37
CA ILE A 140 -3.99 6.96 13.17
C ILE A 140 -4.35 5.49 13.01
N VAL A 141 -4.24 4.71 14.07
CA VAL A 141 -4.56 3.28 14.10
C VAL A 141 -6.05 3.06 13.82
N ALA A 142 -6.93 3.78 14.50
CA ALA A 142 -8.37 3.69 14.27
C ALA A 142 -8.74 4.03 12.83
N SER A 143 -8.20 5.12 12.28
CA SER A 143 -8.40 5.54 10.89
C SER A 143 -7.90 4.49 9.89
N ASN A 144 -6.76 3.84 10.15
CA ASN A 144 -6.28 2.75 9.30
C ASN A 144 -7.22 1.54 9.33
N ILE A 145 -7.70 1.13 10.51
CA ILE A 145 -8.63 0.00 10.64
C ILE A 145 -9.93 0.30 9.88
N VAL A 146 -10.53 1.46 10.11
CA VAL A 146 -11.78 1.87 9.44
C VAL A 146 -11.56 1.96 7.93
N SER A 147 -10.44 2.52 7.48
CA SER A 147 -10.13 2.65 6.04
C SER A 147 -9.99 1.30 5.34
N VAL A 148 -9.42 0.28 6.00
CA VAL A 148 -9.30 -1.08 5.43
C VAL A 148 -10.66 -1.71 5.20
N PHE A 149 -11.58 -1.66 6.16
CA PHE A 149 -12.92 -2.20 5.99
C PHE A 149 -13.73 -1.40 4.96
N THR A 150 -13.63 -0.08 4.97
CA THR A 150 -14.23 0.80 3.96
C THR A 150 -13.69 0.46 2.57
N THR A 151 -12.38 0.27 2.43
CA THR A 151 -11.73 -0.12 1.16
C THR A 151 -12.23 -1.45 0.64
N LEU A 152 -12.40 -2.46 1.50
CA LEU A 152 -12.96 -3.75 1.09
C LEU A 152 -14.41 -3.61 0.61
N GLY A 153 -15.25 -2.83 1.31
CA GLY A 153 -16.61 -2.53 0.87
C GLY A 153 -16.65 -1.81 -0.47
N ILE A 154 -15.81 -0.79 -0.65
CA ILE A 154 -15.65 -0.07 -1.93
C ILE A 154 -15.20 -1.02 -3.02
N ALA A 155 -14.19 -1.86 -2.77
CA ALA A 155 -13.68 -2.79 -3.77
C ALA A 155 -14.74 -3.79 -4.22
N MET A 156 -15.52 -4.35 -3.29
CA MET A 156 -16.66 -5.21 -3.62
C MET A 156 -17.68 -4.47 -4.49
N LEU A 157 -18.09 -3.26 -4.08
CA LEU A 157 -19.05 -2.45 -4.83
C LEU A 157 -18.54 -2.14 -6.24
N MET A 158 -17.28 -1.74 -6.39
CA MET A 158 -16.69 -1.43 -7.69
C MET A 158 -16.61 -2.65 -8.60
N HIS A 159 -16.35 -3.85 -8.07
CA HIS A 159 -16.37 -5.08 -8.86
C HIS A 159 -17.77 -5.49 -9.31
N VAL A 160 -18.81 -5.13 -8.55
CA VAL A 160 -20.20 -5.33 -8.97
C VAL A 160 -20.61 -4.32 -10.04
N LEU A 161 -20.33 -3.04 -9.82
CA LEU A 161 -20.75 -1.96 -10.73
C LEU A 161 -20.02 -2.01 -12.08
N PHE A 162 -18.74 -2.34 -12.06
CA PHE A 162 -17.89 -2.41 -13.27
C PHE A 162 -17.33 -3.83 -13.44
N ALA A 163 -18.22 -4.83 -13.47
CA ALA A 163 -17.84 -6.23 -13.63
C ALA A 163 -17.06 -6.47 -14.94
N ASP A 164 -16.06 -7.35 -14.93
CA ASP A 164 -15.28 -7.67 -16.13
C ASP A 164 -16.17 -8.34 -17.20
N VAL A 165 -15.91 -8.03 -18.49
CA VAL A 165 -16.62 -8.62 -19.63
C VAL A 165 -16.17 -10.05 -19.88
N ALA A 166 -14.86 -10.30 -19.70
CA ALA A 166 -14.26 -11.61 -19.86
C ALA A 166 -13.50 -12.01 -18.58
N PRO A 167 -13.46 -13.30 -18.23
CA PRO A 167 -12.74 -13.77 -17.06
C PRO A 167 -11.26 -13.38 -17.14
N ARG A 168 -10.75 -12.69 -16.10
CA ARG A 168 -9.33 -12.38 -16.02
C ARG A 168 -8.58 -13.47 -15.26
N GLN A 169 -7.42 -13.81 -15.77
CA GLN A 169 -6.49 -14.65 -15.04
C GLN A 169 -5.75 -13.82 -13.96
N PRO A 170 -5.49 -14.39 -12.78
CA PRO A 170 -4.65 -13.74 -11.79
C PRO A 170 -3.28 -13.40 -12.39
N ARG A 171 -2.77 -12.22 -12.06
CA ARG A 171 -1.46 -11.78 -12.55
C ARG A 171 -0.37 -12.71 -12.02
N GLN A 172 0.23 -13.48 -12.91
CA GLN A 172 1.38 -14.31 -12.55
C GLN A 172 2.62 -13.42 -12.45
N MET A 173 3.26 -13.40 -11.29
CA MET A 173 4.55 -12.74 -11.11
C MET A 173 5.66 -13.66 -11.62
N PRO A 174 6.55 -13.18 -12.51
CA PRO A 174 7.68 -13.98 -12.96
C PRO A 174 8.58 -14.32 -11.76
N SER A 175 8.97 -15.59 -11.63
CA SER A 175 9.93 -16.02 -10.63
C SER A 175 11.31 -15.46 -10.99
N LYS A 176 11.91 -14.72 -10.06
CA LYS A 176 13.27 -14.16 -10.23
C LYS A 176 14.30 -15.07 -9.56
N PRO A 177 15.55 -15.15 -10.07
CA PRO A 177 16.61 -15.90 -9.39
C PRO A 177 16.92 -15.29 -8.02
N LEU A 178 17.26 -16.14 -7.04
CA LEU A 178 17.46 -15.74 -5.63
C LEU A 178 18.51 -14.64 -5.44
N THR A 179 19.54 -14.63 -6.27
CA THR A 179 20.60 -13.60 -6.22
C THR A 179 20.05 -12.21 -6.51
N ASN A 180 19.20 -12.08 -7.54
CA ASN A 180 18.56 -10.83 -7.89
C ASN A 180 17.55 -10.39 -6.83
N GLN A 181 16.84 -11.34 -6.23
CA GLN A 181 15.90 -11.03 -5.15
C GLN A 181 16.60 -10.41 -3.94
N ARG A 182 17.75 -10.96 -3.51
CA ARG A 182 18.52 -10.42 -2.38
C ARG A 182 19.00 -8.99 -2.67
N HIS A 183 19.55 -8.75 -3.84
CA HIS A 183 20.02 -7.43 -4.23
C HIS A 183 18.87 -6.40 -4.25
N GLU A 184 17.74 -6.75 -4.84
CA GLU A 184 16.55 -5.91 -4.88
C GLU A 184 16.01 -5.60 -3.47
N VAL A 185 15.96 -6.60 -2.58
CA VAL A 185 15.51 -6.41 -1.19
C VAL A 185 16.44 -5.47 -0.43
N ILE A 186 17.76 -5.67 -0.55
CA ILE A 186 18.74 -4.80 0.11
C ILE A 186 18.61 -3.36 -0.40
N LEU A 187 18.59 -3.17 -1.72
CA LEU A 187 18.46 -1.85 -2.34
C LEU A 187 17.17 -1.16 -1.91
N ALA A 188 16.03 -1.84 -2.01
CA ALA A 188 14.74 -1.30 -1.66
C ALA A 188 14.65 -0.95 -0.16
N THR A 189 15.18 -1.82 0.72
CA THR A 189 15.25 -1.57 2.16
C THR A 189 16.12 -0.36 2.47
N THR A 190 17.29 -0.24 1.84
CA THR A 190 18.19 0.90 2.03
C THR A 190 17.51 2.20 1.62
N VAL A 191 16.87 2.24 0.43
CA VAL A 191 16.16 3.43 -0.05
C VAL A 191 15.02 3.81 0.89
N ALA A 192 14.17 2.85 1.29
CA ALA A 192 13.05 3.11 2.18
C ALA A 192 13.52 3.61 3.56
N THR A 193 14.59 3.01 4.10
CA THR A 193 15.14 3.42 5.40
C THR A 193 15.80 4.81 5.33
N LEU A 194 16.54 5.11 4.25
CA LEU A 194 17.11 6.44 4.05
C LEU A 194 16.01 7.50 3.90
N SER A 195 14.96 7.21 3.14
CA SER A 195 13.81 8.10 3.04
C SER A 195 13.17 8.36 4.40
N TYR A 196 12.97 7.31 5.19
CA TYR A 196 12.46 7.44 6.56
C TYR A 196 13.36 8.32 7.44
N ILE A 197 14.68 8.13 7.41
CA ILE A 197 15.65 8.97 8.15
C ILE A 197 15.56 10.43 7.69
N VAL A 198 15.49 10.68 6.39
CA VAL A 198 15.35 12.05 5.86
C VAL A 198 14.10 12.73 6.41
N PHE A 199 12.94 12.05 6.39
CA PHE A 199 11.71 12.59 6.97
C PHE A 199 11.85 12.88 8.46
N GLN A 200 12.51 12.02 9.23
CA GLN A 200 12.73 12.21 10.67
C GLN A 200 13.70 13.36 10.98
N VAL A 201 14.84 13.43 10.27
CA VAL A 201 15.90 14.43 10.54
C VAL A 201 15.45 15.83 10.13
N PHE A 202 14.82 15.96 8.97
CA PHE A 202 14.43 17.27 8.45
C PHE A 202 13.03 17.70 8.90
N ASN A 203 12.35 16.88 9.69
CA ASN A 203 10.98 17.13 10.17
C ASN A 203 10.07 17.66 9.04
N LEU A 204 10.17 17.01 7.88
CA LEU A 204 9.45 17.42 6.67
C LEU A 204 7.95 17.17 6.89
N GLN A 205 7.30 18.13 7.51
CA GLN A 205 5.84 18.19 7.57
C GLN A 205 5.36 18.52 6.15
N SER A 206 4.60 17.61 5.55
CA SER A 206 3.89 17.95 4.32
C SER A 206 2.90 19.06 4.66
N GLY A 207 3.18 20.27 4.20
CA GLY A 207 2.23 21.36 4.24
C GLY A 207 1.08 21.10 3.27
N LEU A 208 0.19 20.19 3.65
CA LEU A 208 -1.10 19.92 2.98
C LEU A 208 -2.22 20.47 3.84
#